data_5c66237ae4f07a3dc0d19671f8446b0d
#
_entry.id   5c66237ae4f07a3dc0d19671f8446b0d
#
_cell.length_a   1.000
_cell.length_b   1.000
_cell.length_c   1.000
_cell.angle_alpha   90.00
_cell.angle_beta   90.00
_cell.angle_gamma   90.00
#
_symmetry.space_group_name_H-M   'P 1'
#
loop_
_entity.id
_entity.type
_entity.pdbx_description
1 polymer ?
#
loop_
_entity_poly.entity_id
_entity_poly.type
_entity_poly.pdbx_seq_one_letter_code
_entity_poly.pdbx_strand_id
1 'polypeptide(L)'
;MKLTDLIALIWSNLARRKGRVALTAIGVVIGTTAVVLLVSLGVGLQQNAQSQLGGIGDLTRITVYPGFSEPSGPVVIDAQGNGAPAQTAPLNEAALQAIAAIPGVTAVIPQDYFMGGATIKIGRLEGGGQILGAGTDELSALGVTAAQGTTELARGTIIVGSQVANNFYDPRLRPGQEPPAPPDLYDQSLTIELIKWAEDGTEIRKKVRARVAGVLDEARDEPDWSIYMPLSDVEGYNTWSTGQRLDRKTNGYSTVIVKVEDVDVVLDV
;
A
#
# COMPACT_ATOMS: atom_id res chain seq x y z
N MET A 1 -35.48 -62.74 -11.81
CA MET A 1 -34.43 -62.30 -12.71
C MET A 1 -33.24 -61.84 -11.84
N LYS A 2 -32.08 -62.38 -12.05
CA LYS A 2 -30.89 -61.92 -11.31
C LYS A 2 -30.42 -60.62 -11.94
N LEU A 3 -29.88 -59.71 -11.13
CA LEU A 3 -29.39 -58.39 -11.59
C LEU A 3 -28.35 -58.54 -12.73
N THR A 4 -27.61 -59.62 -12.72
CA THR A 4 -26.63 -60.02 -13.77
C THR A 4 -27.27 -60.23 -15.13
N ASP A 5 -28.48 -60.89 -15.15
CA ASP A 5 -29.18 -61.16 -16.40
C ASP A 5 -29.75 -59.90 -17.04
N LEU A 6 -30.17 -58.92 -16.22
CA LEU A 6 -30.66 -57.64 -16.63
C LEU A 6 -29.52 -56.79 -17.23
N ILE A 7 -28.35 -56.76 -16.63
CA ILE A 7 -27.16 -56.09 -17.13
C ILE A 7 -26.68 -56.70 -18.46
N ALA A 8 -26.68 -58.03 -18.57
CA ALA A 8 -26.28 -58.73 -19.79
C ALA A 8 -27.25 -58.39 -20.96
N LEU A 9 -28.55 -58.30 -20.67
CA LEU A 9 -29.57 -57.98 -21.66
C LEU A 9 -29.47 -56.51 -22.13
N ILE A 10 -29.19 -55.59 -21.23
CA ILE A 10 -28.91 -54.19 -21.56
C ILE A 10 -27.68 -54.08 -22.45
N TRP A 11 -26.57 -54.77 -22.07
CA TRP A 11 -25.33 -54.75 -22.84
C TRP A 11 -25.49 -55.31 -24.26
N SER A 12 -26.21 -56.41 -24.42
CA SER A 12 -26.51 -57.01 -25.73
C SER A 12 -27.34 -56.10 -26.62
N ASN A 13 -28.32 -55.37 -26.07
CA ASN A 13 -29.10 -54.38 -26.79
C ASN A 13 -28.29 -53.13 -27.19
N LEU A 14 -27.43 -52.62 -26.33
CA LEU A 14 -26.50 -51.55 -26.65
C LEU A 14 -25.51 -51.96 -27.76
N ALA A 15 -24.99 -53.18 -27.72
CA ALA A 15 -24.07 -53.70 -28.71
C ALA A 15 -24.68 -53.89 -30.11
N ARG A 16 -25.98 -54.07 -30.21
CA ARG A 16 -26.67 -54.20 -31.49
C ARG A 16 -26.85 -52.85 -32.22
N ARG A 17 -26.85 -51.73 -31.50
CA ARG A 17 -27.05 -50.38 -32.04
C ARG A 17 -25.88 -49.45 -31.74
N LYS A 18 -24.65 -49.92 -31.95
CA LYS A 18 -23.38 -49.24 -31.58
C LYS A 18 -23.33 -47.76 -32.08
N GLY A 19 -23.77 -47.49 -33.30
CA GLY A 19 -23.72 -46.15 -33.86
C GLY A 19 -24.59 -45.14 -33.12
N ARG A 20 -25.85 -45.55 -32.75
CA ARG A 20 -26.77 -44.66 -32.04
C ARG A 20 -26.29 -44.42 -30.60
N VAL A 21 -25.79 -45.46 -29.95
CA VAL A 21 -25.22 -45.34 -28.58
C VAL A 21 -23.98 -44.47 -28.56
N ALA A 22 -23.08 -44.62 -29.52
CA ALA A 22 -21.90 -43.80 -29.66
C ALA A 22 -22.26 -42.33 -29.89
N LEU A 23 -23.23 -42.06 -30.76
CA LEU A 23 -23.65 -40.69 -31.09
C LEU A 23 -24.26 -39.98 -29.86
N THR A 24 -25.12 -40.70 -29.11
CA THR A 24 -25.69 -40.13 -27.88
C THR A 24 -24.64 -39.94 -26.77
N ALA A 25 -23.71 -40.90 -26.62
CA ALA A 25 -22.62 -40.78 -25.65
C ALA A 25 -21.73 -39.58 -25.98
N ILE A 26 -21.35 -39.38 -27.25
CA ILE A 26 -20.56 -38.19 -27.69
C ILE A 26 -21.33 -36.90 -27.39
N GLY A 27 -22.63 -36.86 -27.67
CA GLY A 27 -23.45 -35.67 -27.38
C GLY A 27 -23.47 -35.35 -25.88
N VAL A 28 -23.64 -36.36 -25.03
CA VAL A 28 -23.60 -36.18 -23.57
C VAL A 28 -22.23 -35.69 -23.10
N VAL A 29 -21.16 -36.33 -23.60
CA VAL A 29 -19.77 -35.92 -23.24
C VAL A 29 -19.50 -34.49 -23.65
N ILE A 30 -19.85 -34.10 -24.88
CA ILE A 30 -19.66 -32.71 -25.34
C ILE A 30 -20.47 -31.73 -24.46
N GLY A 31 -21.75 -32.06 -24.19
CA GLY A 31 -22.62 -31.22 -23.38
C GLY A 31 -22.12 -31.05 -21.95
N THR A 32 -21.72 -32.15 -21.29
CA THR A 32 -21.18 -32.08 -19.92
C THR A 32 -19.83 -31.37 -19.88
N THR A 33 -18.96 -31.61 -20.84
CA THR A 33 -17.66 -30.92 -20.93
C THR A 33 -17.84 -29.41 -21.11
N ALA A 34 -18.78 -28.99 -21.98
CA ALA A 34 -19.08 -27.58 -22.18
C ALA A 34 -19.57 -26.91 -20.88
N VAL A 35 -20.46 -27.55 -20.14
CA VAL A 35 -20.94 -27.03 -18.84
C VAL A 35 -19.80 -26.93 -17.82
N VAL A 36 -18.97 -27.96 -17.70
CA VAL A 36 -17.83 -27.96 -16.77
C VAL A 36 -16.84 -26.86 -17.13
N LEU A 37 -16.53 -26.66 -18.42
CA LEU A 37 -15.65 -25.59 -18.88
C LEU A 37 -16.22 -24.20 -18.56
N LEU A 38 -17.52 -23.98 -18.80
CA LEU A 38 -18.17 -22.69 -18.50
C LEU A 38 -18.16 -22.39 -16.99
N VAL A 39 -18.48 -23.38 -16.17
CA VAL A 39 -18.44 -23.22 -14.70
C VAL A 39 -17.00 -22.97 -14.22
N SER A 40 -16.03 -23.74 -14.71
CA SER A 40 -14.62 -23.55 -14.34
C SER A 40 -14.10 -22.18 -14.77
N LEU A 41 -14.48 -21.70 -15.96
CA LEU A 41 -14.10 -20.37 -16.44
C LEU A 41 -14.76 -19.28 -15.60
N GLY A 42 -16.05 -19.45 -15.25
CA GLY A 42 -16.77 -18.51 -14.38
C GLY A 42 -16.13 -18.39 -12.99
N VAL A 43 -15.82 -19.53 -12.37
CA VAL A 43 -15.14 -19.54 -11.05
C VAL A 43 -13.73 -18.95 -11.15
N GLY A 44 -12.99 -19.29 -12.21
CA GLY A 44 -11.64 -18.73 -12.43
C GLY A 44 -11.65 -17.23 -12.64
N LEU A 45 -12.60 -16.69 -13.41
CA LEU A 45 -12.79 -15.25 -13.58
C LEU A 45 -13.20 -14.57 -12.28
N GLN A 46 -14.12 -15.17 -11.52
CA GLN A 46 -14.53 -14.63 -10.22
C GLN A 46 -13.36 -14.59 -9.24
N GLN A 47 -12.55 -15.65 -9.13
CA GLN A 47 -11.37 -15.67 -8.27
C GLN A 47 -10.32 -14.66 -8.72
N ASN A 48 -10.10 -14.51 -10.03
CA ASN A 48 -9.18 -13.52 -10.55
C ASN A 48 -9.66 -12.09 -10.28
N ALA A 49 -10.96 -11.81 -10.47
CA ALA A 49 -11.56 -10.53 -10.13
C ALA A 49 -11.44 -10.24 -8.62
N GLN A 50 -11.74 -11.20 -7.76
CA GLN A 50 -11.58 -11.07 -6.32
C GLN A 50 -10.11 -10.85 -5.90
N SER A 51 -9.17 -11.55 -6.54
CA SER A 51 -7.74 -11.35 -6.26
C SER A 51 -7.23 -9.99 -6.75
N GLN A 52 -7.78 -9.47 -7.85
CA GLN A 52 -7.46 -8.11 -8.32
C GLN A 52 -8.09 -7.04 -7.42
N LEU A 53 -9.31 -7.24 -6.93
CA LEU A 53 -9.95 -6.34 -5.97
C LEU A 53 -9.29 -6.42 -4.59
N GLY A 54 -8.91 -7.62 -4.14
CA GLY A 54 -8.09 -7.81 -2.93
C GLY A 54 -6.65 -7.31 -3.08
N GLY A 55 -6.21 -6.95 -4.30
CA GLY A 55 -4.94 -6.29 -4.59
C GLY A 55 -5.00 -4.76 -4.62
N ILE A 56 -6.18 -4.17 -4.41
CA ILE A 56 -6.39 -2.71 -4.33
C ILE A 56 -6.35 -2.26 -2.85
N GLY A 57 -5.54 -2.86 -2.02
CA GLY A 57 -5.42 -2.45 -0.63
C GLY A 57 -6.71 -2.54 0.20
N ASP A 58 -6.74 -1.85 1.31
CA ASP A 58 -7.93 -1.76 2.17
C ASP A 58 -8.92 -0.73 1.61
N LEU A 59 -9.97 -1.20 0.93
CA LEU A 59 -11.00 -0.35 0.30
C LEU A 59 -11.79 0.50 1.31
N THR A 60 -11.62 0.28 2.62
CA THR A 60 -12.22 1.11 3.68
C THR A 60 -11.31 2.27 4.08
N ARG A 61 -10.19 2.49 3.39
CA ARG A 61 -9.24 3.58 3.63
C ARG A 61 -9.40 4.66 2.58
N ILE A 62 -9.64 5.88 3.02
CA ILE A 62 -9.72 7.08 2.18
C ILE A 62 -8.52 7.96 2.51
N THR A 63 -7.73 8.33 1.52
CA THR A 63 -6.62 9.27 1.70
C THR A 63 -7.09 10.68 1.36
N VAL A 64 -7.08 11.57 2.36
CA VAL A 64 -7.50 12.96 2.23
C VAL A 64 -6.28 13.85 2.15
N TYR A 65 -6.22 14.66 1.11
CA TYR A 65 -5.18 15.67 0.90
C TYR A 65 -5.71 17.06 1.22
N PRO A 66 -4.84 18.01 1.61
CA PRO A 66 -5.26 19.40 1.82
C PRO A 66 -5.86 19.96 0.54
N GLY A 67 -6.96 20.71 0.67
CA GLY A 67 -7.57 21.40 -0.46
C GLY A 67 -6.67 22.50 -0.98
N PHE A 68 -6.53 22.57 -2.30
CA PHE A 68 -5.87 23.66 -2.99
C PHE A 68 -6.93 24.47 -3.73
N SER A 69 -6.86 25.82 -3.66
CA SER A 69 -7.69 26.61 -4.54
C SER A 69 -7.19 26.47 -5.97
N GLU A 70 -8.09 26.06 -6.88
CA GLU A 70 -7.82 26.35 -8.28
C GLU A 70 -7.65 27.88 -8.43
N PRO A 71 -6.63 28.36 -9.14
CA PRO A 71 -6.45 29.79 -9.35
C PRO A 71 -7.63 30.31 -10.18
N SER A 72 -8.66 30.78 -9.51
CA SER A 72 -9.79 31.49 -10.15
C SER A 72 -9.46 32.96 -10.48
N GLY A 73 -8.17 33.29 -10.59
CA GLY A 73 -7.65 34.62 -10.88
C GLY A 73 -6.21 34.58 -11.39
N PRO A 74 -5.62 35.69 -11.72
CA PRO A 74 -4.22 35.75 -12.13
C PRO A 74 -3.36 35.15 -11.01
N VAL A 75 -2.62 34.10 -11.36
CA VAL A 75 -1.64 33.46 -10.47
C VAL A 75 -0.67 34.56 -10.04
N VAL A 76 -0.68 34.92 -8.77
CA VAL A 76 0.33 35.85 -8.22
C VAL A 76 1.62 35.04 -8.14
N ILE A 77 2.42 35.13 -9.18
CA ILE A 77 3.76 34.59 -9.23
C ILE A 77 4.61 35.50 -8.35
N ASP A 78 5.24 34.94 -7.31
CA ASP A 78 6.23 35.66 -6.51
C ASP A 78 7.41 36.11 -7.39
N ALA A 79 8.23 37.03 -6.88
CA ALA A 79 9.38 37.54 -7.62
C ALA A 79 10.41 36.46 -8.01
N GLN A 80 10.25 35.23 -7.52
CA GLN A 80 11.05 34.06 -7.79
C GLN A 80 10.39 33.07 -8.78
N GLY A 81 9.18 33.40 -9.30
CA GLY A 81 8.49 32.59 -10.31
C GLY A 81 7.73 31.36 -9.76
N ASN A 82 7.54 31.26 -8.45
CA ASN A 82 6.82 30.18 -7.81
C ASN A 82 5.35 30.57 -7.61
N GLY A 83 4.48 30.09 -8.46
CA GLY A 83 3.03 30.19 -8.33
C GLY A 83 2.43 28.89 -7.81
N ALA A 84 2.65 28.55 -6.54
CA ALA A 84 1.90 27.48 -5.92
C ALA A 84 0.47 27.94 -5.59
N PRO A 85 -0.58 27.15 -5.92
CA PRO A 85 -1.93 27.46 -5.48
C PRO A 85 -1.96 27.53 -3.95
N ALA A 86 -2.60 28.56 -3.40
CA ALA A 86 -2.74 28.70 -1.96
C ALA A 86 -3.57 27.54 -1.42
N GLN A 87 -3.09 26.91 -0.36
CA GLN A 87 -3.85 25.89 0.37
C GLN A 87 -5.09 26.55 1.00
N THR A 88 -6.29 26.20 0.55
CA THR A 88 -7.54 26.80 1.03
C THR A 88 -8.17 26.07 2.20
N ALA A 89 -7.87 24.78 2.35
CA ALA A 89 -8.41 23.93 3.41
C ALA A 89 -7.28 23.11 4.02
N PRO A 90 -6.55 23.65 5.03
CA PRO A 90 -5.52 22.89 5.72
C PRO A 90 -6.14 21.77 6.55
N LEU A 91 -5.52 20.61 6.53
CA LEU A 91 -5.90 19.45 7.38
C LEU A 91 -5.41 19.69 8.82
N ASN A 92 -5.98 20.69 9.48
CA ASN A 92 -5.65 21.02 10.86
C ASN A 92 -6.54 20.22 11.85
N GLU A 93 -6.31 20.42 13.14
CA GLU A 93 -7.04 19.72 14.21
C GLU A 93 -8.57 19.89 14.10
N ALA A 94 -9.05 21.07 13.69
CA ALA A 94 -10.47 21.32 13.49
C ALA A 94 -11.04 20.50 12.31
N ALA A 95 -10.27 20.39 11.23
CA ALA A 95 -10.63 19.56 10.08
C ALA A 95 -10.67 18.07 10.46
N LEU A 96 -9.69 17.59 11.25
CA LEU A 96 -9.67 16.20 11.73
C LEU A 96 -10.90 15.90 12.59
N GLN A 97 -11.28 16.80 13.50
CA GLN A 97 -12.48 16.65 14.31
C GLN A 97 -13.76 16.65 13.47
N ALA A 98 -13.83 17.50 12.45
CA ALA A 98 -14.97 17.54 11.55
C ALA A 98 -15.11 16.22 10.76
N ILE A 99 -14.00 15.68 10.24
CA ILE A 99 -13.98 14.39 9.54
C ILE A 99 -14.36 13.26 10.49
N ALA A 100 -13.85 13.25 11.72
CA ALA A 100 -14.17 12.23 12.71
C ALA A 100 -15.66 12.24 13.15
N ALA A 101 -16.35 13.36 12.95
CA ALA A 101 -17.77 13.48 13.24
C ALA A 101 -18.69 12.93 12.13
N ILE A 102 -18.15 12.57 10.97
CA ILE A 102 -18.91 12.02 9.84
C ILE A 102 -19.38 10.60 10.21
N PRO A 103 -20.68 10.29 10.06
CA PRO A 103 -21.18 8.94 10.30
C PRO A 103 -20.47 7.89 9.42
N GLY A 104 -20.08 6.77 10.02
CA GLY A 104 -19.36 5.70 9.32
C GLY A 104 -17.83 5.83 9.35
N VAL A 105 -17.28 6.94 9.82
CA VAL A 105 -15.84 7.09 10.07
C VAL A 105 -15.46 6.40 11.39
N THR A 106 -14.50 5.47 11.33
CA THR A 106 -14.02 4.72 12.50
C THR A 106 -12.68 5.22 13.02
N ALA A 107 -11.82 5.78 12.14
CA ALA A 107 -10.56 6.37 12.56
C ALA A 107 -10.14 7.50 11.59
N VAL A 108 -9.47 8.51 12.15
CA VAL A 108 -8.89 9.65 11.41
C VAL A 108 -7.44 9.76 11.84
N ILE A 109 -6.52 9.50 10.93
CA ILE A 109 -5.11 9.32 11.21
C ILE A 109 -4.31 10.35 10.44
N PRO A 110 -3.79 11.38 11.12
CA PRO A 110 -2.95 12.38 10.48
C PRO A 110 -1.56 11.80 10.17
N GLN A 111 -1.05 12.10 9.01
CA GLN A 111 0.28 11.69 8.58
C GLN A 111 1.06 12.85 7.98
N ASP A 112 2.37 12.84 8.17
CA ASP A 112 3.29 13.74 7.51
C ASP A 112 4.31 12.99 6.69
N TYR A 113 4.51 13.45 5.48
CA TYR A 113 5.64 13.04 4.66
C TYR A 113 6.89 13.80 5.05
N PHE A 114 8.05 13.15 4.99
CA PHE A 114 9.31 13.87 5.03
C PHE A 114 9.50 14.66 3.72
N MET A 115 9.59 15.98 3.85
CA MET A 115 9.71 16.93 2.72
C MET A 115 11.17 17.11 2.29
N GLY A 116 11.88 16.02 1.99
CA GLY A 116 13.28 16.08 1.57
C GLY A 116 13.71 14.80 0.89
N GLY A 117 14.93 14.77 0.39
CA GLY A 117 15.54 13.53 -0.08
C GLY A 117 15.95 12.65 1.08
N ALA A 118 15.84 11.33 0.92
CA ALA A 118 16.35 10.38 1.90
C ALA A 118 17.01 9.20 1.22
N THR A 119 18.14 8.76 1.76
CA THR A 119 18.82 7.52 1.39
C THR A 119 18.99 6.67 2.62
N ILE A 120 18.61 5.42 2.55
CA ILE A 120 18.70 4.48 3.65
C ILE A 120 19.85 3.53 3.40
N LYS A 121 20.67 3.31 4.42
CA LYS A 121 21.89 2.50 4.31
C LYS A 121 21.92 1.39 5.34
N ILE A 122 22.25 0.18 4.86
CA ILE A 122 22.58 -0.97 5.68
C ILE A 122 23.88 -1.60 5.17
N GLY A 123 24.94 -1.56 5.96
CA GLY A 123 26.25 -2.00 5.49
C GLY A 123 26.69 -1.24 4.22
N ARG A 124 26.83 -1.96 3.11
CA ARG A 124 27.18 -1.38 1.79
C ARG A 124 25.98 -1.09 0.90
N LEU A 125 24.79 -1.57 1.29
CA LEU A 125 23.58 -1.42 0.50
C LEU A 125 22.97 -0.06 0.76
N GLU A 126 22.44 0.53 -0.30
CA GLU A 126 21.66 1.75 -0.28
C GLU A 126 20.25 1.44 -0.80
N GLY A 127 19.26 2.08 -0.22
CA GLY A 127 17.88 1.90 -0.59
C GLY A 127 17.07 3.17 -0.34
N GLY A 128 15.80 3.12 -0.67
CA GLY A 128 14.88 4.21 -0.46
C GLY A 128 13.48 3.70 -0.16
N GLY A 129 12.69 4.59 0.41
CA GLY A 129 11.28 4.40 0.69
C GLY A 129 10.68 5.74 1.09
N GLN A 130 9.37 5.85 1.04
CA GLN A 130 8.68 7.04 1.49
C GLN A 130 8.71 7.08 3.01
N ILE A 131 9.24 8.16 3.58
CA ILE A 131 9.28 8.35 5.03
C ILE A 131 8.00 9.05 5.45
N LEU A 132 7.25 8.38 6.33
CA LEU A 132 5.99 8.82 6.89
C LEU A 132 6.09 8.96 8.41
N GLY A 133 5.56 10.06 8.91
CA GLY A 133 5.35 10.25 10.34
C GLY A 133 3.97 9.77 10.73
N ALA A 134 3.90 8.90 11.72
CA ALA A 134 2.65 8.37 12.26
C ALA A 134 2.71 8.37 13.81
N GLY A 135 1.53 8.35 14.43
CA GLY A 135 1.42 8.17 15.88
C GLY A 135 1.74 6.75 16.31
N THR A 136 1.91 6.56 17.62
CA THR A 136 2.37 5.28 18.19
C THR A 136 1.46 4.10 17.82
N ASP A 137 0.15 4.31 17.88
CA ASP A 137 -0.87 3.25 17.72
C ASP A 137 -1.61 3.35 16.37
N GLU A 138 -1.26 4.32 15.54
CA GLU A 138 -2.00 4.63 14.30
C GLU A 138 -1.89 3.53 13.26
N LEU A 139 -0.76 2.83 13.18
CA LEU A 139 -0.61 1.69 12.26
C LEU A 139 -1.57 0.55 12.62
N SER A 140 -1.78 0.30 13.91
CA SER A 140 -2.76 -0.69 14.36
C SER A 140 -4.19 -0.26 14.05
N ALA A 141 -4.51 1.03 14.19
CA ALA A 141 -5.81 1.58 13.82
C ALA A 141 -6.09 1.50 12.31
N LEU A 142 -5.03 1.55 11.48
CA LEU A 142 -5.13 1.27 10.04
C LEU A 142 -5.37 -0.20 9.71
N GLY A 143 -5.33 -1.10 10.70
CA GLY A 143 -5.47 -2.53 10.49
C GLY A 143 -4.21 -3.17 9.86
N VAL A 144 -3.08 -2.47 9.91
CA VAL A 144 -1.81 -2.99 9.40
C VAL A 144 -1.21 -3.93 10.44
N THR A 145 -0.79 -5.12 10.01
CA THR A 145 -0.16 -6.14 10.84
C THR A 145 1.34 -6.24 10.56
N ALA A 146 2.08 -6.76 11.52
CA ALA A 146 3.52 -6.97 11.36
C ALA A 146 3.82 -8.44 11.08
N ALA A 147 4.52 -8.70 9.97
CA ALA A 147 5.10 -10.02 9.67
C ALA A 147 6.21 -10.37 10.68
N GLN A 148 6.95 -9.35 11.12
CA GLN A 148 8.02 -9.51 12.12
C GLN A 148 8.00 -8.29 13.06
N GLY A 149 8.16 -8.53 14.34
CA GLY A 149 8.27 -7.47 15.35
C GLY A 149 6.93 -6.87 15.77
N THR A 150 6.83 -5.55 15.76
CA THR A 150 5.68 -4.80 16.25
C THR A 150 5.26 -3.69 15.28
N THR A 151 3.99 -3.25 15.39
CA THR A 151 3.46 -2.07 14.71
C THR A 151 3.51 -0.81 15.59
N GLU A 152 4.01 -0.92 16.83
CA GLU A 152 4.13 0.21 17.75
C GLU A 152 5.40 1.01 17.45
N LEU A 153 5.24 2.31 17.21
CA LEU A 153 6.33 3.23 16.98
C LEU A 153 6.87 3.78 18.31
N ALA A 154 8.19 3.70 18.51
CA ALA A 154 8.88 4.29 19.62
C ALA A 154 10.01 5.22 19.13
N ARG A 155 10.47 6.11 19.99
CA ARG A 155 11.55 7.03 19.65
C ARG A 155 12.83 6.28 19.22
N GLY A 156 13.37 6.65 18.06
CA GLY A 156 14.56 6.01 17.49
C GLY A 156 14.31 4.65 16.84
N THR A 157 13.05 4.26 16.72
CA THR A 157 12.65 3.07 15.97
C THR A 157 11.89 3.45 14.72
N ILE A 158 11.89 2.53 13.77
CA ILE A 158 11.12 2.62 12.52
C ILE A 158 10.41 1.31 12.27
N ILE A 159 9.33 1.38 11.52
CA ILE A 159 8.62 0.24 10.98
C ILE A 159 8.70 0.34 9.47
N VAL A 160 9.02 -0.75 8.80
CA VAL A 160 9.24 -0.78 7.35
C VAL A 160 8.19 -1.65 6.68
N GLY A 161 7.73 -1.21 5.51
CA GLY A 161 6.83 -1.98 4.66
C GLY A 161 7.49 -3.23 4.08
N SER A 162 6.67 -4.20 3.70
CA SER A 162 7.09 -5.52 3.20
C SER A 162 8.02 -5.45 1.99
N GLN A 163 7.84 -4.45 1.12
CA GLN A 163 8.58 -4.30 -0.13
C GLN A 163 9.80 -3.36 -0.02
N VAL A 164 10.01 -2.70 1.12
CA VAL A 164 11.13 -1.76 1.31
C VAL A 164 12.48 -2.45 1.12
N ALA A 165 12.62 -3.71 1.56
CA ALA A 165 13.85 -4.48 1.39
C ALA A 165 14.23 -4.68 -0.08
N ASN A 166 13.26 -4.74 -0.99
CA ASN A 166 13.47 -4.93 -2.43
C ASN A 166 14.04 -3.69 -3.13
N ASN A 167 13.97 -2.52 -2.48
CA ASN A 167 14.54 -1.27 -3.00
C ASN A 167 16.03 -1.10 -2.71
N PHE A 168 16.65 -2.06 -2.00
CA PHE A 168 18.07 -1.97 -1.69
C PHE A 168 18.93 -2.50 -2.84
N TYR A 169 19.98 -1.76 -3.15
CA TYR A 169 20.96 -2.09 -4.18
C TYR A 169 22.38 -1.80 -3.69
N ASP A 170 23.36 -2.41 -4.35
CA ASP A 170 24.78 -2.09 -4.10
C ASP A 170 25.23 -1.03 -5.12
N PRO A 171 25.53 0.23 -4.68
CA PRO A 171 25.94 1.29 -5.61
C PRO A 171 27.30 1.03 -6.27
N ARG A 172 28.04 0.01 -5.83
CA ARG A 172 29.33 -0.39 -6.41
C ARG A 172 29.22 -1.60 -7.33
N LEU A 173 27.99 -2.07 -7.60
CA LEU A 173 27.77 -3.21 -8.49
C LEU A 173 28.27 -2.90 -9.90
N ARG A 174 29.10 -3.79 -10.45
CA ARG A 174 29.60 -3.65 -11.82
C ARG A 174 28.64 -4.25 -12.82
N PRO A 175 28.60 -3.74 -14.07
CA PRO A 175 27.81 -4.35 -15.12
C PRO A 175 28.11 -5.84 -15.28
N GLY A 176 27.07 -6.68 -15.31
CA GLY A 176 27.20 -8.14 -15.43
C GLY A 176 27.33 -8.90 -14.09
N GLN A 177 27.38 -8.21 -12.96
CA GLN A 177 27.29 -8.86 -11.66
C GLN A 177 25.83 -9.07 -11.26
N GLU A 178 25.55 -10.15 -10.53
CA GLU A 178 24.23 -10.44 -10.01
C GLU A 178 23.88 -9.46 -8.87
N PRO A 179 22.67 -8.87 -8.87
CA PRO A 179 22.22 -8.02 -7.78
C PRO A 179 22.22 -8.78 -6.45
N PRO A 180 22.55 -8.11 -5.33
CA PRO A 180 22.47 -8.73 -4.01
C PRO A 180 21.03 -9.11 -3.70
N ALA A 181 20.84 -10.18 -2.93
CA ALA A 181 19.52 -10.51 -2.37
C ALA A 181 19.03 -9.38 -1.46
N PRO A 182 17.70 -9.14 -1.38
CA PRO A 182 17.13 -8.18 -0.45
C PRO A 182 17.60 -8.47 0.98
N PRO A 183 18.03 -7.44 1.73
CA PRO A 183 18.49 -7.63 3.10
C PRO A 183 17.32 -7.96 4.05
N ASP A 184 17.57 -8.77 5.06
CA ASP A 184 16.66 -8.88 6.20
C ASP A 184 16.79 -7.61 7.05
N LEU A 185 15.72 -6.83 7.12
CA LEU A 185 15.69 -5.54 7.80
C LEU A 185 15.29 -5.64 9.26
N TYR A 186 14.63 -6.73 9.68
CA TYR A 186 14.14 -6.86 11.04
C TYR A 186 15.28 -6.80 12.08
N ASP A 187 15.06 -6.02 13.14
CA ASP A 187 15.99 -5.79 14.22
C ASP A 187 17.35 -5.15 13.83
N GLN A 188 17.47 -4.70 12.57
CA GLN A 188 18.69 -4.04 12.10
C GLN A 188 18.70 -2.55 12.43
N SER A 189 19.90 -2.01 12.62
CA SER A 189 20.10 -0.57 12.72
C SER A 189 20.43 0.02 11.36
N LEU A 190 19.54 0.85 10.85
CA LEU A 190 19.69 1.54 9.58
C LEU A 190 20.26 2.95 9.79
N THR A 191 21.04 3.42 8.83
CA THR A 191 21.44 4.83 8.74
C THR A 191 20.60 5.51 7.67
N ILE A 192 19.80 6.49 8.06
CA ILE A 192 19.00 7.32 7.17
C ILE A 192 19.76 8.61 6.93
N GLU A 193 20.16 8.85 5.71
CA GLU A 193 20.77 10.12 5.28
C GLU A 193 19.66 11.01 4.73
N LEU A 194 19.23 11.98 5.51
CA LEU A 194 18.29 13.02 5.10
C LEU A 194 19.05 14.07 4.30
N ILE A 195 18.46 14.53 3.22
CA ILE A 195 19.07 15.43 2.24
C ILE A 195 18.19 16.67 2.10
N LYS A 196 18.80 17.84 2.20
CA LYS A 196 18.19 19.11 1.80
C LYS A 196 19.13 19.90 0.90
N TRP A 197 18.58 20.78 0.12
CA TRP A 197 19.33 21.65 -0.78
C TRP A 197 19.38 23.05 -0.20
N ALA A 198 20.54 23.66 -0.14
CA ALA A 198 20.72 25.07 0.18
C ALA A 198 20.33 25.93 -1.04
N GLU A 199 20.14 27.24 -0.84
CA GLU A 199 19.78 28.18 -1.91
C GLU A 199 20.83 28.24 -3.04
N ASP A 200 22.09 27.96 -2.72
CA ASP A 200 23.21 27.87 -3.68
C ASP A 200 23.28 26.53 -4.41
N GLY A 201 22.34 25.62 -4.17
CA GLY A 201 22.34 24.26 -4.74
C GLY A 201 23.25 23.27 -4.02
N THR A 202 23.88 23.66 -2.90
CA THR A 202 24.70 22.75 -2.11
C THR A 202 23.85 21.74 -1.37
N GLU A 203 24.25 20.47 -1.46
CA GLU A 203 23.60 19.37 -0.76
C GLU A 203 24.04 19.32 0.71
N ILE A 204 23.09 19.40 1.63
CA ILE A 204 23.33 19.29 3.07
C ILE A 204 22.70 17.98 3.54
N ARG A 205 23.53 17.13 4.15
CA ARG A 205 23.11 15.81 4.65
C ARG A 205 23.09 15.76 6.17
N LYS A 206 22.05 15.10 6.70
CA LYS A 206 21.93 14.78 8.13
C LYS A 206 21.76 13.28 8.29
N LYS A 207 22.63 12.66 9.07
CA LYS A 207 22.57 11.22 9.36
C LYS A 207 21.76 10.98 10.63
N VAL A 208 20.78 10.09 10.50
CA VAL A 208 19.94 9.61 11.59
C VAL A 208 20.10 8.10 11.67
N ARG A 209 20.21 7.55 12.87
CA ARG A 209 20.18 6.11 13.09
C ARG A 209 18.84 5.71 13.68
N ALA A 210 18.24 4.68 13.13
CA ALA A 210 17.02 4.11 13.63
C ALA A 210 17.09 2.58 13.59
N ARG A 211 16.47 1.93 14.56
CA ARG A 211 16.34 0.46 14.60
C ARG A 211 15.01 0.06 14.01
N VAL A 212 15.00 -0.96 13.17
CA VAL A 212 13.77 -1.53 12.64
C VAL A 212 13.09 -2.36 13.73
N ALA A 213 11.99 -1.85 14.26
CA ALA A 213 11.19 -2.51 15.30
C ALA A 213 10.19 -3.51 14.72
N GLY A 214 9.80 -3.32 13.46
CA GLY A 214 8.88 -4.21 12.77
C GLY A 214 8.98 -4.11 11.25
N VAL A 215 8.61 -5.22 10.61
CA VAL A 215 8.40 -5.33 9.17
C VAL A 215 6.95 -5.68 8.96
N LEU A 216 6.22 -4.91 8.14
CA LEU A 216 4.80 -5.08 7.92
C LEU A 216 4.50 -6.31 7.07
N ASP A 217 3.32 -6.90 7.26
CA ASP A 217 2.75 -7.84 6.31
C ASP A 217 2.47 -7.17 4.97
N GLU A 218 2.44 -7.96 3.90
CA GLU A 218 2.11 -7.47 2.55
C GLU A 218 0.64 -7.02 2.51
N ALA A 219 0.43 -5.72 2.31
CA ALA A 219 -0.89 -5.12 2.18
C ALA A 219 -1.31 -4.87 0.73
N ARG A 220 -0.36 -4.94 -0.22
CA ARG A 220 -0.52 -4.57 -1.64
C ARG A 220 -0.98 -3.13 -1.84
N ASP A 221 -0.55 -2.25 -0.97
CA ASP A 221 -0.90 -0.84 -0.92
C ASP A 221 0.30 0.00 -0.48
N GLU A 222 0.10 1.33 -0.30
CA GLU A 222 1.12 2.29 0.13
C GLU A 222 2.00 1.82 1.31
N PRO A 223 1.47 1.17 2.37
CA PRO A 223 2.29 0.71 3.48
C PRO A 223 3.45 -0.18 3.09
N ASP A 224 3.35 -0.94 2.00
CA ASP A 224 4.39 -1.88 1.56
C ASP A 224 5.70 -1.19 1.18
N TRP A 225 5.62 0.05 0.70
CA TRP A 225 6.76 0.84 0.22
C TRP A 225 7.20 1.92 1.19
N SER A 226 6.50 2.02 2.34
CA SER A 226 6.63 3.11 3.30
C SER A 226 7.52 2.74 4.47
N ILE A 227 8.13 3.77 5.05
CA ILE A 227 8.94 3.69 6.26
C ILE A 227 8.29 4.61 7.28
N TYR A 228 7.76 4.03 8.32
CA TYR A 228 7.07 4.75 9.37
C TYR A 228 8.01 5.12 10.50
N MET A 229 7.94 6.37 10.94
CA MET A 229 8.67 6.94 12.06
C MET A 229 7.70 7.64 13.00
N PRO A 230 8.07 7.89 14.26
CA PRO A 230 7.28 8.77 15.13
C PRO A 230 7.01 10.12 14.45
N LEU A 231 5.77 10.58 14.46
CA LEU A 231 5.34 11.84 13.85
C LEU A 231 6.22 13.02 14.29
N SER A 232 6.54 13.09 15.59
CA SER A 232 7.42 14.13 16.15
C SER A 232 8.84 14.16 15.53
N ASP A 233 9.34 13.01 15.13
CA ASP A 233 10.67 12.92 14.51
C ASP A 233 10.61 13.47 13.08
N VAL A 234 9.58 13.11 12.30
CA VAL A 234 9.37 13.63 10.94
C VAL A 234 9.11 15.14 10.96
N GLU A 235 8.32 15.65 11.93
CA GLU A 235 8.16 17.11 12.14
C GLU A 235 9.48 17.82 12.38
N GLY A 236 10.34 17.23 13.22
CA GLY A 236 11.66 17.76 13.48
C GLY A 236 12.56 17.74 12.23
N TYR A 237 12.44 16.72 11.39
CA TYR A 237 13.19 16.61 10.13
C TYR A 237 12.66 17.58 9.08
N ASN A 238 11.34 17.75 8.98
CA ASN A 238 10.74 18.75 8.11
C ASN A 238 11.14 20.17 8.50
N THR A 239 11.13 20.47 9.81
CA THR A 239 11.64 21.75 10.33
C THR A 239 13.11 21.96 9.94
N TRP A 240 13.95 20.93 10.03
CA TRP A 240 15.35 21.01 9.61
C TRP A 240 15.47 21.18 8.09
N SER A 241 14.64 20.49 7.28
CA SER A 241 14.67 20.55 5.83
C SER A 241 14.23 21.92 5.30
N THR A 242 13.11 22.42 5.78
CA THR A 242 12.52 23.68 5.33
C THR A 242 13.09 24.92 6.00
N GLY A 243 13.75 24.76 7.15
CA GLY A 243 14.21 25.87 8.00
C GLY A 243 13.08 26.58 8.75
N GLN A 244 11.83 26.14 8.60
CA GLN A 244 10.65 26.73 9.22
C GLN A 244 9.94 25.71 10.10
N ARG A 245 9.49 26.14 11.28
CA ARG A 245 8.66 25.30 12.13
C ARG A 245 7.25 25.26 11.54
N LEU A 246 6.74 24.06 11.30
CA LEU A 246 5.38 23.88 10.82
C LEU A 246 4.39 24.29 11.91
N ASP A 247 3.50 25.23 11.57
CA ASP A 247 2.37 25.60 12.41
C ASP A 247 1.16 24.75 12.01
N ARG A 248 0.76 23.83 12.88
CA ARG A 248 -0.36 22.92 12.63
C ARG A 248 -1.70 23.61 12.41
N LYS A 249 -1.88 24.80 12.96
CA LYS A 249 -3.10 25.57 12.77
C LYS A 249 -3.21 26.12 11.36
N THR A 250 -2.08 26.54 10.80
CA THR A 250 -2.03 27.20 9.47
C THR A 250 -1.72 26.21 8.36
N ASN A 251 -0.75 25.32 8.58
CA ASN A 251 -0.29 24.38 7.55
C ASN A 251 -1.05 23.05 7.60
N GLY A 252 -1.55 22.63 8.77
CA GLY A 252 -2.17 21.32 8.95
C GLY A 252 -1.18 20.16 8.83
N TYR A 253 -1.69 18.99 8.48
CA TYR A 253 -0.94 17.78 8.17
C TYR A 253 -0.79 17.62 6.66
N SER A 254 0.20 16.85 6.22
CA SER A 254 0.45 16.59 4.80
C SER A 254 -0.66 15.76 4.17
N THR A 255 -1.21 14.82 4.94
CA THR A 255 -2.32 13.96 4.55
C THR A 255 -3.04 13.42 5.78
N VAL A 256 -4.25 12.96 5.57
CA VAL A 256 -5.03 12.28 6.61
C VAL A 256 -5.62 11.00 6.01
N ILE A 257 -5.42 9.89 6.70
CA ILE A 257 -6.08 8.65 6.34
C ILE A 257 -7.35 8.53 7.18
N VAL A 258 -8.46 8.38 6.50
CA VAL A 258 -9.78 8.15 7.09
C VAL A 258 -10.14 6.69 6.90
N LYS A 259 -10.43 5.99 7.96
CA LYS A 259 -10.94 4.63 7.91
C LYS A 259 -12.44 4.65 8.15
N VAL A 260 -13.18 3.97 7.27
CA VAL A 260 -14.63 3.83 7.36
C VAL A 260 -15.01 2.40 7.76
N GLU A 261 -16.23 2.24 8.25
CA GLU A 261 -16.74 0.96 8.75
C GLU A 261 -16.93 -0.06 7.63
N ASP A 262 -17.43 0.38 6.47
CA ASP A 262 -17.72 -0.47 5.32
C ASP A 262 -17.39 0.26 4.01
N VAL A 263 -17.11 -0.51 2.95
CA VAL A 263 -16.87 -0.02 1.59
C VAL A 263 -18.07 0.75 1.04
N ASP A 264 -19.28 0.34 1.39
CA ASP A 264 -20.50 0.99 0.93
C ASP A 264 -20.63 2.43 1.46
N VAL A 265 -19.97 2.75 2.57
CA VAL A 265 -19.96 4.09 3.18
C VAL A 265 -18.94 5.03 2.52
N VAL A 266 -17.96 4.49 1.79
CA VAL A 266 -16.89 5.29 1.15
C VAL A 266 -17.41 6.38 0.23
N LEU A 267 -18.55 6.14 -0.43
CA LEU A 267 -19.15 7.12 -1.36
C LEU A 267 -19.98 8.20 -0.64
N ASP A 268 -20.30 7.99 0.63
CA ASP A 268 -21.12 8.90 1.45
C ASP A 268 -20.25 9.80 2.34
N VAL A 269 -18.97 9.49 2.51
CA VAL A 269 -17.96 10.25 3.28
C VAL A 269 -17.12 11.14 2.37
#